data_24d5458e4c4084e4039373b4a2a629ee
#
_entry.id   24d5458e4c4084e4039373b4a2a629ee
#
_cell.length_a   1.000
_cell.length_b   1.000
_cell.length_c   1.000
_cell.angle_alpha   90.00
_cell.angle_beta   90.00
_cell.angle_gamma   90.00
#
_symmetry.space_group_name_H-M   'P 1'
#
loop_
_entity.id
_entity.type
_entity.pdbx_description
1 polymer ?
#
loop_
_entity_poly.entity_id
_entity_poly.type
_entity_poly.pdbx_seq_one_letter_code
_entity_poly.pdbx_strand_id
1 'polypeptide(L)'
;DYVHEAAVLSKAVNAPVQLTWSREEDMRTGYYHSINAQHIEAAMDKNGNVTGWLHRAAFPAIASLFDPSLDRAPASNLGDVDNHPFFIANYRSETGEAKAHTRIGWYRAVYAIFYGFAFGSIADELAHKTKKDTVSLLNSIYDNNKNAAQAEQVARSKGALAMAAEKSNWVNRDKLPSNQGLGIAVHFSFNSYVAMAVRVEVNGDDIKVLEVDAIVDCGQVLNLDSATAQMEGAIVMGMSLSLR
;
A
#
# COMPACT_ATOMS: atom_id res chain seq x y z
N ASP A 1 3.67 24.50 11.56
CA ASP A 1 3.51 23.34 12.43
C ASP A 1 3.52 23.76 13.89
N TYR A 2 2.85 23.01 14.74
CA TYR A 2 2.54 23.39 16.14
C TYR A 2 3.75 23.72 16.99
N VAL A 3 4.93 23.15 16.73
CA VAL A 3 6.16 23.48 17.47
C VAL A 3 6.62 24.89 17.16
N HIS A 4 6.64 25.28 15.89
CA HIS A 4 7.00 26.63 15.47
C HIS A 4 5.97 27.65 15.96
N GLU A 5 4.68 27.33 15.86
CA GLU A 5 3.58 28.18 16.34
C GLU A 5 3.67 28.39 17.84
N ALA A 6 3.90 27.33 18.63
CA ALA A 6 4.10 27.43 20.08
C ALA A 6 5.27 28.37 20.44
N ALA A 7 6.38 28.26 19.70
CA ALA A 7 7.54 29.14 19.92
C ALA A 7 7.24 30.62 19.60
N VAL A 8 6.55 30.88 18.47
CA VAL A 8 6.15 32.23 18.06
C VAL A 8 5.17 32.82 19.06
N LEU A 9 4.16 32.07 19.49
CA LEU A 9 3.18 32.50 20.49
C LEU A 9 3.84 32.79 21.84
N SER A 10 4.70 31.90 22.32
CA SER A 10 5.44 32.08 23.58
C SER A 10 6.28 33.36 23.57
N LYS A 11 6.94 33.64 22.45
CA LYS A 11 7.68 34.89 22.25
C LYS A 11 6.77 36.12 22.26
N ALA A 12 5.61 36.05 21.61
CA ALA A 12 4.67 37.17 21.49
C ALA A 12 4.05 37.53 22.83
N VAL A 13 3.69 36.54 23.67
CA VAL A 13 3.06 36.79 24.99
C VAL A 13 4.08 36.86 26.12
N ASN A 14 5.36 36.62 25.85
CA ASN A 14 6.46 36.56 26.81
C ASN A 14 6.19 35.62 27.99
N ALA A 15 5.60 34.46 27.73
CA ALA A 15 5.25 33.45 28.71
C ALA A 15 5.31 32.03 28.10
N PRO A 16 5.44 30.97 28.92
CA PRO A 16 5.31 29.62 28.44
C PRO A 16 3.92 29.39 27.80
N VAL A 17 3.90 28.71 26.62
CA VAL A 17 2.69 28.41 25.88
C VAL A 17 2.63 26.91 25.60
N GLN A 18 1.49 26.28 25.94
CA GLN A 18 1.13 24.96 25.45
C GLN A 18 0.14 25.13 24.29
N LEU A 19 0.50 24.58 23.14
CA LEU A 19 -0.35 24.58 21.95
C LEU A 19 -0.86 23.18 21.69
N THR A 20 -2.17 23.05 21.52
CA THR A 20 -2.82 21.80 21.09
C THR A 20 -3.74 22.12 19.92
N TRP A 21 -3.51 21.48 18.79
CA TRP A 21 -4.43 21.53 17.66
C TRP A 21 -5.63 20.63 17.92
N SER A 22 -6.81 21.06 17.52
CA SER A 22 -7.96 20.16 17.42
C SER A 22 -7.75 19.15 16.29
N ARG A 23 -8.53 18.06 16.27
CA ARG A 23 -8.46 17.10 15.17
C ARG A 23 -8.82 17.73 13.82
N GLU A 24 -9.77 18.66 13.82
CA GLU A 24 -10.19 19.39 12.63
C GLU A 24 -9.07 20.28 12.08
N GLU A 25 -8.32 20.94 12.95
CA GLU A 25 -7.16 21.74 12.54
C GLU A 25 -6.04 20.88 12.01
N ASP A 26 -5.71 19.79 12.69
CA ASP A 26 -4.71 18.80 12.24
C ASP A 26 -5.04 18.26 10.84
N MET A 27 -6.28 17.90 10.59
CA MET A 27 -6.74 17.42 9.28
C MET A 27 -6.73 18.49 8.20
N ARG A 28 -7.02 19.74 8.54
CA ARG A 28 -7.06 20.86 7.58
C ARG A 28 -5.68 21.42 7.26
N THR A 29 -4.77 21.41 8.21
CA THR A 29 -3.48 22.08 8.13
C THR A 29 -2.31 21.12 7.99
N GLY A 30 -2.52 19.83 8.19
CA GLY A 30 -1.53 18.77 8.02
C GLY A 30 -1.07 18.60 6.56
N TYR A 31 -0.17 17.67 6.35
CA TYR A 31 0.32 17.29 5.03
C TYR A 31 -0.51 16.13 4.47
N TYR A 32 -0.61 16.07 3.14
CA TYR A 32 -1.36 15.05 2.42
C TYR A 32 -0.43 14.03 1.76
N HIS A 33 -0.97 12.87 1.41
CA HIS A 33 -0.29 11.99 0.45
C HIS A 33 -0.13 12.68 -0.90
N SER A 34 0.95 12.35 -1.60
CA SER A 34 1.02 12.68 -3.02
C SER A 34 -0.11 11.97 -3.79
N ILE A 35 -0.74 12.67 -4.72
CA ILE A 35 -1.52 11.99 -5.76
C ILE A 35 -0.57 11.25 -6.68
N ASN A 36 -1.02 10.17 -7.31
CA ASN A 36 -0.18 9.38 -8.18
C ASN A 36 -0.95 8.84 -9.39
N ALA A 37 -0.20 8.59 -10.46
CA ALA A 37 -0.65 7.80 -11.60
C ALA A 37 0.33 6.65 -11.80
N GLN A 38 -0.20 5.43 -11.93
CA GLN A 38 0.57 4.21 -12.12
C GLN A 38 0.25 3.62 -13.49
N HIS A 39 1.28 3.30 -14.25
CA HIS A 39 1.15 2.55 -15.50
C HIS A 39 2.00 1.28 -15.41
N ILE A 40 1.36 0.14 -15.53
CA ILE A 40 2.03 -1.15 -15.43
C ILE A 40 1.80 -1.95 -16.71
N GLU A 41 2.88 -2.48 -17.25
CA GLU A 41 2.85 -3.48 -18.32
C GLU A 41 3.47 -4.76 -17.79
N ALA A 42 2.77 -5.88 -17.96
CA ALA A 42 3.27 -7.19 -17.57
C ALA A 42 3.30 -8.14 -18.76
N ALA A 43 4.41 -8.86 -18.90
CA ALA A 43 4.54 -9.95 -19.86
C ALA A 43 4.42 -11.30 -19.15
N MET A 44 3.76 -12.25 -19.79
CA MET A 44 3.61 -13.60 -19.28
C MET A 44 4.04 -14.62 -20.34
N ASP A 45 4.57 -15.76 -19.90
CA ASP A 45 4.84 -16.89 -20.76
C ASP A 45 3.56 -17.70 -21.07
N LYS A 46 3.67 -18.69 -21.93
CA LYS A 46 2.55 -19.58 -22.31
C LYS A 46 1.96 -20.37 -21.14
N ASN A 47 2.67 -20.47 -20.02
CA ASN A 47 2.22 -21.16 -18.82
C ASN A 47 1.58 -20.18 -17.82
N GLY A 48 1.51 -18.89 -18.17
CA GLY A 48 0.99 -17.82 -17.34
C GLY A 48 1.92 -17.44 -16.18
N ASN A 49 3.23 -17.59 -16.32
CA ASN A 49 4.20 -17.08 -15.38
C ASN A 49 4.58 -15.66 -15.79
N VAL A 50 4.69 -14.75 -14.82
CA VAL A 50 5.10 -13.36 -15.07
C VAL A 50 6.59 -13.34 -15.38
N THR A 51 6.95 -12.87 -16.57
CA THR A 51 8.33 -12.86 -17.08
C THR A 51 8.87 -11.47 -17.33
N GLY A 52 8.02 -10.47 -17.43
CA GLY A 52 8.40 -9.09 -17.61
C GLY A 52 7.47 -8.14 -16.86
N TRP A 53 8.01 -7.01 -16.43
CA TRP A 53 7.27 -5.99 -15.70
C TRP A 53 7.87 -4.62 -15.93
N LEU A 54 7.07 -3.70 -16.42
CA LEU A 54 7.39 -2.30 -16.48
C LEU A 54 6.45 -1.55 -15.52
N HIS A 55 7.03 -0.80 -14.58
CA HIS A 55 6.28 -0.01 -13.62
C HIS A 55 6.65 1.48 -13.77
N ARG A 56 5.76 2.27 -14.30
CA ARG A 56 5.90 3.73 -14.38
C ARG A 56 5.02 4.38 -13.33
N ALA A 57 5.62 5.23 -12.49
CA ALA A 57 4.93 5.96 -11.46
C ALA A 57 5.15 7.46 -11.62
N ALA A 58 4.09 8.25 -11.79
CA ALA A 58 4.15 9.70 -11.82
C ALA A 58 3.47 10.27 -10.58
N PHE A 59 4.24 10.93 -9.73
CA PHE A 59 3.78 11.55 -8.49
C PHE A 59 4.71 12.69 -8.06
N PRO A 60 4.18 13.74 -7.41
CA PRO A 60 5.00 14.80 -6.85
C PRO A 60 5.92 14.27 -5.75
N ALA A 61 7.20 14.58 -5.85
CA ALA A 61 8.17 14.23 -4.82
C ALA A 61 7.95 15.06 -3.56
N ILE A 62 7.98 14.43 -2.39
CA ILE A 62 7.96 15.16 -1.10
C ILE A 62 9.18 16.09 -1.00
N ALA A 63 10.32 15.69 -1.58
CA ALA A 63 11.50 16.52 -1.64
C ALA A 63 11.29 17.89 -2.33
N SER A 64 10.24 18.04 -3.16
CA SER A 64 9.87 19.33 -3.76
C SER A 64 9.47 20.41 -2.75
N LEU A 65 9.20 20.04 -1.50
CA LEU A 65 9.01 20.98 -0.38
C LEU A 65 10.31 21.76 -0.05
N PHE A 66 11.44 21.17 -0.34
CA PHE A 66 12.78 21.72 -0.05
C PHE A 66 13.51 22.18 -1.31
N ASP A 67 13.17 21.58 -2.45
CA ASP A 67 13.71 21.93 -3.76
C ASP A 67 12.57 22.05 -4.80
N PRO A 68 12.05 23.27 -5.00
CA PRO A 68 10.97 23.53 -5.96
C PRO A 68 11.34 23.26 -7.43
N SER A 69 12.62 23.03 -7.75
CA SER A 69 13.04 22.67 -9.11
C SER A 69 12.72 21.23 -9.49
N LEU A 70 12.43 20.38 -8.49
CA LEU A 70 12.07 18.99 -8.74
C LEU A 70 10.69 18.90 -9.40
N ASP A 71 10.68 18.41 -10.63
CA ASP A 71 9.48 18.18 -11.42
C ASP A 71 9.02 16.71 -11.42
N ARG A 72 9.78 15.82 -10.79
CA ARG A 72 9.49 14.38 -10.68
C ARG A 72 10.07 13.79 -9.41
N ALA A 73 9.55 12.66 -9.01
CA ALA A 73 10.11 11.89 -7.91
C ALA A 73 11.47 11.29 -8.32
N PRO A 74 12.51 11.41 -7.48
CA PRO A 74 13.77 10.73 -7.73
C PRO A 74 13.62 9.20 -7.69
N ALA A 75 14.50 8.48 -8.39
CA ALA A 75 14.46 7.01 -8.45
C ALA A 75 14.50 6.34 -7.06
N SER A 76 15.12 6.98 -6.06
CA SER A 76 15.11 6.48 -4.68
C SER A 76 13.71 6.35 -4.07
N ASN A 77 12.70 7.04 -4.59
CA ASN A 77 11.32 6.92 -4.16
C ASN A 77 10.60 5.69 -4.76
N LEU A 78 11.25 4.95 -5.64
CA LEU A 78 10.81 3.64 -6.12
C LEU A 78 11.25 2.48 -5.19
N GLY A 79 11.87 2.78 -4.06
CA GLY A 79 12.43 1.77 -3.16
C GLY A 79 11.43 0.69 -2.71
N ASP A 80 10.18 1.06 -2.45
CA ASP A 80 9.12 0.09 -2.09
C ASP A 80 8.71 -0.80 -3.26
N VAL A 81 9.01 -0.39 -4.50
CA VAL A 81 8.78 -1.17 -5.73
C VAL A 81 10.00 -2.03 -6.03
N ASP A 82 11.19 -1.44 -5.99
CA ASP A 82 12.43 -2.08 -6.41
C ASP A 82 12.95 -3.10 -5.38
N ASN A 83 12.67 -2.89 -4.10
CA ASN A 83 13.09 -3.77 -3.00
C ASN A 83 12.00 -4.75 -2.54
N HIS A 84 10.88 -4.82 -3.26
CA HIS A 84 9.84 -5.78 -2.95
C HIS A 84 10.40 -7.22 -3.13
N PRO A 85 10.04 -8.19 -2.25
CA PRO A 85 10.56 -9.55 -2.35
C PRO A 85 9.99 -10.37 -3.53
N PHE A 86 9.30 -9.74 -4.46
CA PHE A 86 8.95 -10.32 -5.76
C PHE A 86 10.21 -10.52 -6.63
N PHE A 87 10.20 -11.56 -7.43
CA PHE A 87 11.20 -11.69 -8.49
C PHE A 87 10.53 -11.84 -9.84
N ILE A 88 10.85 -10.91 -10.73
CA ILE A 88 10.44 -10.93 -12.14
C ILE A 88 11.70 -10.73 -12.98
N ALA A 89 11.94 -11.66 -13.90
CA ALA A 89 13.22 -11.74 -14.61
C ALA A 89 13.59 -10.49 -15.41
N ASN A 90 12.59 -9.83 -16.01
CA ASN A 90 12.77 -8.60 -16.75
C ASN A 90 11.93 -7.50 -16.07
N TYR A 91 12.55 -6.80 -15.13
CA TYR A 91 11.90 -5.78 -14.34
C TYR A 91 12.49 -4.40 -14.62
N ARG A 92 11.62 -3.40 -14.76
CA ARG A 92 12.02 -2.00 -14.91
C ARG A 92 11.01 -1.09 -14.21
N SER A 93 11.52 -0.16 -13.39
CA SER A 93 10.76 0.92 -12.78
C SER A 93 11.19 2.29 -13.31
N GLU A 94 10.25 3.20 -13.42
CA GLU A 94 10.49 4.56 -13.94
C GLU A 94 9.64 5.58 -13.18
N THR A 95 10.15 6.81 -13.04
CA THR A 95 9.37 7.95 -12.54
C THR A 95 9.03 8.91 -13.66
N GLY A 96 7.82 9.48 -13.59
CA GLY A 96 7.32 10.51 -14.52
C GLY A 96 7.26 11.89 -13.89
N GLU A 97 7.10 12.92 -14.72
CA GLU A 97 6.91 14.30 -14.29
C GLU A 97 5.56 14.45 -13.55
N ALA A 98 5.60 15.11 -12.40
CA ALA A 98 4.42 15.50 -11.64
C ALA A 98 4.77 16.59 -10.62
N LYS A 99 3.93 17.61 -10.54
CA LYS A 99 4.09 18.73 -9.61
C LYS A 99 2.94 18.76 -8.62
N ALA A 100 3.26 19.04 -7.35
CA ALA A 100 2.24 19.20 -6.32
C ALA A 100 1.50 20.53 -6.48
N HIS A 101 0.19 20.48 -6.25
CA HIS A 101 -0.66 21.66 -6.14
C HIS A 101 -1.13 21.93 -4.72
N THR A 102 -0.75 21.07 -3.78
CA THR A 102 -1.10 21.14 -2.35
C THR A 102 0.09 20.73 -1.50
N ARG A 103 -0.06 20.86 -0.20
CA ARG A 103 0.96 20.43 0.77
C ARG A 103 1.01 18.91 0.81
N ILE A 104 2.10 18.35 0.36
CA ILE A 104 2.38 16.92 0.45
C ILE A 104 3.46 16.70 1.51
N GLY A 105 3.50 15.51 2.13
CA GLY A 105 4.50 15.20 3.12
C GLY A 105 4.53 13.70 3.44
N TRP A 106 5.29 13.37 4.48
CA TRP A 106 5.41 11.99 4.96
C TRP A 106 4.17 11.57 5.75
N TYR A 107 3.01 11.58 5.07
CA TYR A 107 1.80 11.05 5.67
C TYR A 107 1.87 9.51 5.69
N ARG A 108 1.10 8.87 6.57
CA ARG A 108 1.16 7.42 6.86
C ARG A 108 1.34 6.55 5.61
N ALA A 109 2.32 5.65 5.65
CA ALA A 109 2.76 4.76 4.57
C ALA A 109 3.45 5.45 3.38
N VAL A 110 3.51 6.78 3.35
CA VAL A 110 4.22 7.56 2.32
C VAL A 110 3.86 7.10 0.91
N TYR A 111 4.79 6.52 0.16
CA TYR A 111 4.57 6.01 -1.20
C TYR A 111 4.07 4.56 -1.25
N ALA A 112 4.25 3.79 -0.16
CA ALA A 112 3.83 2.39 -0.10
C ALA A 112 2.32 2.20 -0.31
N ILE A 113 1.50 3.20 0.04
CA ILE A 113 0.05 3.13 -0.10
C ILE A 113 -0.40 2.92 -1.56
N PHE A 114 0.18 3.67 -2.51
CA PHE A 114 -0.21 3.51 -3.91
C PHE A 114 0.53 2.37 -4.61
N TYR A 115 1.72 2.00 -4.15
CA TYR A 115 2.40 0.81 -4.66
C TYR A 115 1.70 -0.47 -4.23
N GLY A 116 1.25 -0.55 -2.98
CA GLY A 116 0.45 -1.69 -2.51
C GLY A 116 -0.83 -1.88 -3.31
N PHE A 117 -1.55 -0.79 -3.60
CA PHE A 117 -2.72 -0.82 -4.49
C PHE A 117 -2.36 -1.31 -5.90
N ALA A 118 -1.31 -0.73 -6.51
CA ALA A 118 -0.92 -1.07 -7.86
C ALA A 118 -0.51 -2.56 -8.00
N PHE A 119 0.32 -3.07 -7.09
CA PHE A 119 0.73 -4.48 -7.10
C PHE A 119 -0.43 -5.43 -6.86
N GLY A 120 -1.30 -5.14 -5.88
CA GLY A 120 -2.46 -5.97 -5.58
C GLY A 120 -3.42 -6.05 -6.76
N SER A 121 -3.77 -4.90 -7.33
CA SER A 121 -4.69 -4.81 -8.46
C SER A 121 -4.18 -5.54 -9.69
N ILE A 122 -2.95 -5.29 -10.10
CA ILE A 122 -2.40 -5.92 -11.32
C ILE A 122 -2.20 -7.44 -11.12
N ALA A 123 -1.85 -7.89 -9.91
CA ALA A 123 -1.74 -9.32 -9.64
C ALA A 123 -3.10 -10.02 -9.81
N ASP A 124 -4.19 -9.41 -9.35
CA ASP A 124 -5.52 -9.94 -9.51
C ASP A 124 -5.98 -9.92 -10.98
N GLU A 125 -5.73 -8.83 -11.72
CA GLU A 125 -6.01 -8.75 -13.15
C GLU A 125 -5.26 -9.83 -13.95
N LEU A 126 -3.99 -10.08 -13.64
CA LEU A 126 -3.18 -11.11 -14.29
C LEU A 126 -3.70 -12.51 -13.94
N ALA A 127 -4.08 -12.76 -12.70
CA ALA A 127 -4.69 -14.00 -12.26
C ALA A 127 -5.99 -14.26 -13.02
N HIS A 128 -6.87 -13.26 -13.10
CA HIS A 128 -8.13 -13.35 -13.86
C HIS A 128 -7.89 -13.64 -15.35
N LYS A 129 -6.99 -12.88 -15.99
CA LYS A 129 -6.65 -13.02 -17.41
C LYS A 129 -6.11 -14.41 -17.75
N THR A 130 -5.35 -15.00 -16.85
CA THR A 130 -4.74 -16.34 -17.04
C THR A 130 -5.57 -17.47 -16.45
N LYS A 131 -6.71 -17.16 -15.84
CA LYS A 131 -7.57 -18.12 -15.13
C LYS A 131 -6.82 -18.86 -14.02
N LYS A 132 -5.85 -18.20 -13.41
CA LYS A 132 -5.14 -18.69 -12.24
C LYS A 132 -5.80 -18.16 -10.97
N ASP A 133 -5.59 -18.86 -9.90
CA ASP A 133 -5.89 -18.38 -8.55
C ASP A 133 -4.91 -17.28 -8.16
N THR A 134 -5.39 -16.15 -7.59
CA THR A 134 -4.57 -14.99 -7.23
C THR A 134 -3.50 -15.36 -6.20
N VAL A 135 -3.84 -16.18 -5.20
CA VAL A 135 -2.86 -16.66 -4.20
C VAL A 135 -1.79 -17.53 -4.85
N SER A 136 -2.19 -18.39 -5.78
CA SER A 136 -1.26 -19.23 -6.53
C SER A 136 -0.32 -18.41 -7.42
N LEU A 137 -0.85 -17.37 -8.09
CA LEU A 137 -0.03 -16.45 -8.90
C LEU A 137 0.98 -15.70 -8.05
N LEU A 138 0.54 -15.09 -6.94
CA LEU A 138 1.42 -14.38 -6.01
C LEU A 138 2.52 -15.31 -5.47
N ASN A 139 2.16 -16.51 -5.04
CA ASN A 139 3.15 -17.49 -4.59
C ASN A 139 4.17 -17.81 -5.66
N SER A 140 3.75 -17.94 -6.93
CA SER A 140 4.69 -18.24 -8.04
C SER A 140 5.70 -17.10 -8.27
N ILE A 141 5.27 -15.85 -8.09
CA ILE A 141 6.16 -14.66 -8.20
C ILE A 141 7.17 -14.65 -7.05
N TYR A 142 6.74 -14.95 -5.82
CA TYR A 142 7.64 -15.08 -4.67
C TYR A 142 8.60 -16.25 -4.82
N ASP A 143 8.13 -17.42 -5.28
CA ASP A 143 8.94 -18.63 -5.43
C ASP A 143 10.04 -18.49 -6.50
N ASN A 144 9.88 -17.55 -7.43
CA ASN A 144 10.92 -17.21 -8.40
C ASN A 144 12.08 -16.44 -7.77
N ASN A 145 11.92 -15.84 -6.59
CA ASN A 145 12.99 -15.15 -5.89
C ASN A 145 13.97 -16.16 -5.27
N LYS A 146 15.17 -16.25 -5.84
CA LYS A 146 16.27 -17.11 -5.36
C LYS A 146 17.36 -16.32 -4.63
N ASN A 147 17.13 -15.05 -4.35
CA ASN A 147 18.05 -14.23 -3.58
C ASN A 147 18.05 -14.66 -2.10
N ALA A 148 19.13 -15.27 -1.65
CA ALA A 148 19.27 -15.74 -0.27
C ALA A 148 19.11 -14.58 0.77
N ALA A 149 19.49 -13.37 0.41
CA ALA A 149 19.33 -12.21 1.28
C ALA A 149 17.86 -11.79 1.49
N GLN A 150 16.96 -12.20 0.60
CA GLN A 150 15.52 -11.94 0.70
C GLN A 150 14.70 -13.17 1.10
N ALA A 151 15.33 -14.30 1.40
CA ALA A 151 14.62 -15.55 1.70
C ALA A 151 13.65 -15.41 2.88
N GLU A 152 14.04 -14.69 3.93
CA GLU A 152 13.17 -14.42 5.07
C GLU A 152 11.97 -13.54 4.67
N GLN A 153 12.19 -12.49 3.90
CA GLN A 153 11.13 -11.60 3.41
C GLN A 153 10.11 -12.37 2.56
N VAL A 154 10.59 -13.24 1.68
CA VAL A 154 9.74 -14.12 0.86
C VAL A 154 8.91 -15.04 1.76
N ALA A 155 9.53 -15.71 2.73
CA ALA A 155 8.86 -16.64 3.64
C ALA A 155 7.77 -15.93 4.46
N ARG A 156 8.06 -14.75 5.01
CA ARG A 156 7.12 -13.95 5.81
C ARG A 156 5.95 -13.43 4.96
N SER A 157 6.23 -12.92 3.76
CA SER A 157 5.16 -12.48 2.83
C SER A 157 4.21 -13.63 2.48
N LYS A 158 4.76 -14.80 2.14
CA LYS A 158 3.98 -16.00 1.85
C LYS A 158 3.21 -16.50 3.07
N GLY A 159 3.80 -16.43 4.26
CA GLY A 159 3.14 -16.77 5.52
C GLY A 159 1.92 -15.90 5.79
N ALA A 160 2.07 -14.57 5.66
CA ALA A 160 0.96 -13.63 5.81
C ALA A 160 -0.15 -13.90 4.78
N LEU A 161 0.21 -14.11 3.51
CA LEU A 161 -0.74 -14.42 2.44
C LEU A 161 -1.49 -15.73 2.70
N ALA A 162 -0.80 -16.78 3.14
CA ALA A 162 -1.41 -18.07 3.46
C ALA A 162 -2.41 -17.96 4.61
N MET A 163 -2.06 -17.23 5.66
CA MET A 163 -2.96 -16.99 6.80
C MET A 163 -4.19 -16.17 6.40
N ALA A 164 -4.03 -15.14 5.56
CA ALA A 164 -5.16 -14.36 5.06
C ALA A 164 -6.10 -15.23 4.20
N ALA A 165 -5.55 -16.07 3.34
CA ALA A 165 -6.33 -17.00 2.53
C ALA A 165 -7.08 -18.04 3.39
N GLU A 166 -6.46 -18.55 4.47
CA GLU A 166 -7.10 -19.46 5.40
C GLU A 166 -8.24 -18.78 6.18
N LYS A 167 -7.99 -17.62 6.77
CA LYS A 167 -8.95 -16.88 7.60
C LYS A 167 -10.18 -16.45 6.81
N SER A 168 -9.99 -15.94 5.60
CA SER A 168 -11.07 -15.53 4.70
C SER A 168 -11.80 -16.69 4.03
N ASN A 169 -11.37 -17.92 4.27
CA ASN A 169 -11.92 -19.09 3.58
C ASN A 169 -11.82 -18.96 2.04
N TRP A 170 -10.68 -18.45 1.56
CA TRP A 170 -10.41 -18.18 0.14
C TRP A 170 -10.72 -19.31 -0.81
N VAL A 171 -10.50 -20.56 -0.37
CA VAL A 171 -10.76 -21.78 -1.15
C VAL A 171 -12.26 -21.93 -1.57
N ASN A 172 -13.16 -21.32 -0.83
CA ASN A 172 -14.60 -21.37 -1.09
C ASN A 172 -15.17 -20.08 -1.69
N ARG A 173 -14.33 -19.14 -2.14
CA ARG A 173 -14.79 -17.84 -2.70
C ARG A 173 -15.75 -18.00 -3.88
N ASP A 174 -15.59 -19.05 -4.69
CA ASP A 174 -16.47 -19.31 -5.83
C ASP A 174 -17.88 -19.77 -5.41
N LYS A 175 -18.10 -20.04 -4.11
CA LYS A 175 -19.40 -20.40 -3.54
C LYS A 175 -20.15 -19.22 -2.93
N LEU A 176 -19.56 -18.02 -2.98
CA LEU A 176 -20.21 -16.80 -2.52
C LEU A 176 -21.44 -16.48 -3.37
N PRO A 177 -22.43 -15.75 -2.81
CA PRO A 177 -23.55 -15.22 -3.61
C PRO A 177 -23.05 -14.45 -4.83
N SER A 178 -23.81 -14.46 -5.92
CA SER A 178 -23.39 -13.87 -7.21
C SER A 178 -23.12 -12.36 -7.16
N ASN A 179 -23.67 -11.67 -6.16
CA ASN A 179 -23.43 -10.24 -5.90
C ASN A 179 -22.33 -10.01 -4.87
N GLN A 180 -21.61 -11.04 -4.45
CA GLN A 180 -20.49 -10.92 -3.53
C GLN A 180 -19.17 -11.31 -4.19
N GLY A 181 -18.09 -10.68 -3.74
CA GLY A 181 -16.73 -10.96 -4.16
C GLY A 181 -15.77 -10.99 -2.98
N LEU A 182 -14.69 -11.72 -3.13
CA LEU A 182 -13.60 -11.79 -2.17
C LEU A 182 -12.27 -11.49 -2.92
N GLY A 183 -11.60 -10.42 -2.55
CA GLY A 183 -10.28 -10.05 -3.06
C GLY A 183 -9.21 -10.28 -2.00
N ILE A 184 -7.97 -10.55 -2.42
CA ILE A 184 -6.83 -10.74 -1.51
C ILE A 184 -5.58 -10.06 -2.07
N ALA A 185 -4.82 -9.42 -1.19
CA ALA A 185 -3.54 -8.80 -1.53
C ALA A 185 -2.53 -8.98 -0.40
N VAL A 186 -1.26 -8.86 -0.74
CA VAL A 186 -0.14 -8.86 0.22
C VAL A 186 0.87 -7.78 -0.18
N HIS A 187 1.38 -7.06 0.80
CA HIS A 187 2.39 -6.03 0.58
C HIS A 187 3.45 -6.03 1.69
N PHE A 188 4.68 -5.72 1.30
CA PHE A 188 5.82 -5.52 2.19
C PHE A 188 6.24 -4.06 2.15
N SER A 189 6.33 -3.44 3.31
CA SER A 189 6.78 -2.07 3.47
C SER A 189 7.21 -1.80 4.91
N PHE A 190 8.22 -0.96 5.13
CA PHE A 190 8.72 -0.61 6.47
C PHE A 190 8.99 -1.84 7.36
N ASN A 191 9.63 -2.87 6.83
CA ASN A 191 9.92 -4.14 7.50
C ASN A 191 8.70 -4.87 8.07
N SER A 192 7.52 -4.58 7.55
CA SER A 192 6.27 -5.23 7.93
C SER A 192 5.61 -5.88 6.72
N TYR A 193 4.97 -7.01 6.94
CA TYR A 193 4.29 -7.81 5.93
C TYR A 193 2.82 -7.83 6.26
N VAL A 194 2.01 -7.32 5.36
CA VAL A 194 0.56 -7.25 5.56
C VAL A 194 -0.14 -7.98 4.43
N ALA A 195 -1.01 -8.91 4.77
CA ALA A 195 -1.96 -9.49 3.83
C ALA A 195 -3.38 -9.19 4.29
N MET A 196 -4.23 -8.83 3.34
CA MET A 196 -5.65 -8.57 3.61
C MET A 196 -6.51 -9.31 2.61
N ALA A 197 -7.59 -9.91 3.11
CA ALA A 197 -8.69 -10.40 2.30
C ALA A 197 -9.93 -9.56 2.60
N VAL A 198 -10.61 -9.09 1.55
CA VAL A 198 -11.76 -8.19 1.65
C VAL A 198 -12.94 -8.79 0.95
N ARG A 199 -14.03 -9.02 1.68
CA ARG A 199 -15.31 -9.45 1.14
C ARG A 199 -16.22 -8.26 0.93
N VAL A 200 -16.74 -8.14 -0.28
CA VAL A 200 -17.65 -7.06 -0.68
C VAL A 200 -18.97 -7.61 -1.21
N GLU A 201 -20.01 -6.80 -1.11
CA GLU A 201 -21.28 -6.99 -1.78
C GLU A 201 -21.52 -5.81 -2.73
N VAL A 202 -21.98 -6.11 -3.94
CA VAL A 202 -22.24 -5.12 -4.98
C VAL A 202 -23.72 -5.16 -5.34
N ASN A 203 -24.40 -4.01 -5.20
CA ASN A 203 -25.80 -3.84 -5.55
C ASN A 203 -25.95 -2.62 -6.48
N GLY A 204 -25.95 -2.84 -7.79
CA GLY A 204 -25.86 -1.77 -8.77
C GLY A 204 -24.51 -1.06 -8.65
N ASP A 205 -24.53 0.25 -8.38
CA ASP A 205 -23.33 1.08 -8.19
C ASP A 205 -22.84 1.12 -6.73
N ASP A 206 -23.59 0.53 -5.80
CA ASP A 206 -23.25 0.50 -4.40
C ASP A 206 -22.33 -0.67 -4.07
N ILE A 207 -21.17 -0.38 -3.47
CA ILE A 207 -20.22 -1.36 -2.96
C ILE A 207 -20.22 -1.30 -1.44
N LYS A 208 -20.53 -2.43 -0.81
CA LYS A 208 -20.51 -2.59 0.65
C LYS A 208 -19.42 -3.56 1.06
N VAL A 209 -18.48 -3.11 1.89
CA VAL A 209 -17.52 -3.99 2.54
C VAL A 209 -18.23 -4.76 3.65
N LEU A 210 -18.20 -6.08 3.56
CA LEU A 210 -18.85 -6.99 4.52
C LEU A 210 -17.88 -7.45 5.60
N GLU A 211 -16.64 -7.73 5.21
CA GLU A 211 -15.62 -8.30 6.09
C GLU A 211 -14.22 -7.99 5.59
N VAL A 212 -13.29 -7.79 6.52
CA VAL A 212 -11.87 -7.65 6.22
C VAL A 212 -11.08 -8.54 7.16
N ASP A 213 -10.37 -9.53 6.62
CA ASP A 213 -9.38 -10.31 7.34
C ASP A 213 -8.01 -9.70 7.10
N ALA A 214 -7.38 -9.17 8.16
CA ALA A 214 -6.07 -8.54 8.07
C ALA A 214 -5.04 -9.34 8.89
N ILE A 215 -3.96 -9.73 8.23
CA ILE A 215 -2.81 -10.39 8.83
C ILE A 215 -1.63 -9.43 8.77
N VAL A 216 -0.98 -9.22 9.91
CA VAL A 216 0.23 -8.41 10.00
C VAL A 216 1.35 -9.20 10.66
N ASP A 217 2.49 -9.23 10.01
CA ASP A 217 3.75 -9.68 10.57
C ASP A 217 4.72 -8.49 10.62
N CYS A 218 4.78 -7.84 11.77
CA CYS A 218 5.63 -6.67 12.03
C CYS A 218 6.76 -6.97 13.03
N GLY A 219 7.07 -8.26 13.24
CA GLY A 219 8.03 -8.71 14.24
C GLY A 219 7.43 -8.74 15.65
N GLN A 220 8.21 -8.41 16.65
CA GLN A 220 7.77 -8.48 18.04
C GLN A 220 6.78 -7.35 18.36
N VAL A 221 5.53 -7.71 18.68
CA VAL A 221 4.49 -6.77 19.12
C VAL A 221 4.66 -6.47 20.58
N LEU A 222 4.94 -5.22 20.93
CA LEU A 222 5.12 -4.78 22.32
C LEU A 222 3.78 -4.43 22.98
N ASN A 223 2.83 -3.92 22.22
CA ASN A 223 1.49 -3.58 22.69
C ASN A 223 0.45 -4.01 21.64
N LEU A 224 -0.32 -5.04 22.00
CA LEU A 224 -1.28 -5.63 21.05
C LEU A 224 -2.45 -4.69 20.73
N ASP A 225 -2.97 -3.97 21.74
CA ASP A 225 -4.06 -3.01 21.54
C ASP A 225 -3.66 -1.91 20.55
N SER A 226 -2.47 -1.34 20.72
CA SER A 226 -1.96 -0.31 19.81
C SER A 226 -1.75 -0.86 18.40
N ALA A 227 -1.21 -2.07 18.26
CA ALA A 227 -1.02 -2.70 16.96
C ALA A 227 -2.36 -2.98 16.27
N THR A 228 -3.35 -3.49 17.01
CA THR A 228 -4.72 -3.73 16.51
C THR A 228 -5.36 -2.42 16.05
N ALA A 229 -5.33 -1.38 16.89
CA ALA A 229 -5.87 -0.07 16.54
C ALA A 229 -5.21 0.54 15.28
N GLN A 230 -3.90 0.30 15.09
CA GLN A 230 -3.20 0.72 13.87
C GLN A 230 -3.70 -0.02 12.63
N MET A 231 -3.98 -1.31 12.72
CA MET A 231 -4.52 -2.10 11.62
C MET A 231 -5.96 -1.71 11.30
N GLU A 232 -6.82 -1.58 12.29
CA GLU A 232 -8.21 -1.11 12.12
C GLU A 232 -8.27 0.28 11.49
N GLY A 233 -7.44 1.22 11.98
CA GLY A 233 -7.32 2.55 11.41
C GLY A 233 -6.82 2.55 9.95
N ALA A 234 -5.91 1.62 9.60
CA ALA A 234 -5.45 1.46 8.22
C ALA A 234 -6.56 0.93 7.30
N ILE A 235 -7.37 -0.01 7.77
CA ILE A 235 -8.53 -0.54 7.03
C ILE A 235 -9.53 0.58 6.75
N VAL A 236 -9.93 1.34 7.77
CA VAL A 236 -10.87 2.47 7.61
C VAL A 236 -10.33 3.52 6.64
N MET A 237 -9.04 3.85 6.72
CA MET A 237 -8.40 4.78 5.78
C MET A 237 -8.41 4.23 4.35
N GLY A 238 -8.04 2.96 4.15
CA GLY A 238 -8.07 2.31 2.85
C GLY A 238 -9.48 2.29 2.24
N MET A 239 -10.50 1.97 3.03
CA MET A 239 -11.91 2.02 2.61
C MET A 239 -12.32 3.44 2.18
N SER A 240 -11.92 4.47 2.94
CA SER A 240 -12.22 5.87 2.60
C SER A 240 -11.59 6.31 1.28
N LEU A 241 -10.39 5.82 0.97
CA LEU A 241 -9.70 6.13 -0.29
C LEU A 241 -10.26 5.37 -1.49
N SER A 242 -10.86 4.21 -1.27
CA SER A 242 -11.34 3.33 -2.34
C SER A 242 -12.82 3.53 -2.70
N LEU A 243 -13.63 4.00 -1.74
CA LEU A 243 -15.10 4.07 -1.88
C LEU A 243 -15.66 5.49 -2.04
N ARG A 244 -14.80 6.53 -2.14
CA ARG A 244 -15.24 7.94 -2.23
C ARG A 244 -14.65 8.66 -3.43
#